data_10fde9e83abe05c30b3fbcdbfdffce42
#
_entry.id   10fde9e83abe05c30b3fbcdbfdffce42
#
_cell.length_a   1.000
_cell.length_b   1.000
_cell.length_c   1.000
_cell.angle_alpha   90.00
_cell.angle_beta   90.00
_cell.angle_gamma   90.00
#
_symmetry.space_group_name_H-M   'P 1'
#
loop_
_entity.id
_entity.type
_entity.pdbx_description
1 polymer ?
#
loop_
_entity_poly.entity_id
_entity_poly.type
_entity_poly.pdbx_seq_one_letter_code
_entity_poly.pdbx_strand_id
1 'polypeptide(L)'
;ILSTKLKKNFKAMSILSLTFHTPANLVASWDEYIETDLENMVENLMDVEKYILSEVESDMISEGKNTNLLLLFDDVEKRQDFLEIEFKNITERIKAKFGQDVMIFETSLNPKKNRF
;
A
#
# COMPACT_ATOMS: atom_id res chain seq x y z
N ILE A 1 -29.81 -2.37 17.37
CA ILE A 1 -28.88 -1.20 17.45
C ILE A 1 -27.45 -1.65 17.33
N LEU A 2 -27.03 -2.65 18.09
CA LEU A 2 -25.67 -3.16 18.02
C LEU A 2 -25.33 -3.74 16.65
N SER A 3 -26.25 -4.52 16.07
CA SER A 3 -25.99 -5.11 14.74
C SER A 3 -25.95 -4.05 13.63
N THR A 4 -26.73 -2.98 13.74
CA THR A 4 -26.68 -1.86 12.79
C THR A 4 -25.36 -1.13 12.89
N LYS A 5 -24.86 -0.91 14.11
CA LYS A 5 -23.58 -0.26 14.35
C LYS A 5 -22.41 -1.11 13.81
N LEU A 6 -22.45 -2.41 14.02
CA LEU A 6 -21.44 -3.33 13.49
C LEU A 6 -21.48 -3.37 11.96
N LYS A 7 -22.66 -3.38 11.36
CA LYS A 7 -22.80 -3.33 9.91
C LYS A 7 -22.25 -2.04 9.33
N LYS A 8 -22.46 -0.90 10.02
CA LYS A 8 -21.95 0.39 9.59
C LYS A 8 -20.43 0.41 9.62
N ASN A 9 -19.81 -0.07 10.70
CA ASN A 9 -18.35 -0.12 10.81
C ASN A 9 -17.75 -1.04 9.76
N PHE A 10 -18.38 -2.18 9.51
CA PHE A 10 -17.96 -3.14 8.51
C PHE A 10 -18.02 -2.53 7.09
N LYS A 11 -19.11 -1.83 6.76
CA LYS A 11 -19.29 -1.20 5.46
C LYS A 11 -18.34 -0.03 5.23
N ALA A 12 -17.86 0.57 6.31
CA ALA A 12 -16.99 1.74 6.22
C ALA A 12 -15.54 1.39 5.86
N MET A 13 -15.10 0.15 6.14
CA MET A 13 -13.73 -0.27 5.86
C MET A 13 -13.37 -0.10 4.39
N SER A 14 -12.19 0.46 4.14
CA SER A 14 -11.67 0.71 2.81
C SER A 14 -10.24 0.20 2.68
N ILE A 15 -9.88 -0.25 1.49
CA ILE A 15 -8.57 -0.83 1.25
C ILE A 15 -7.91 -0.14 0.06
N LEU A 16 -6.60 0.05 0.15
CA LEU A 16 -5.77 0.53 -0.94
C LEU A 16 -4.66 -0.48 -1.18
N SER A 17 -4.52 -0.91 -2.43
CA SER A 17 -3.45 -1.81 -2.84
C SER A 17 -2.44 -1.02 -3.65
N LEU A 18 -1.20 -0.96 -3.17
CA LEU A 18 -0.09 -0.34 -3.88
C LEU A 18 0.87 -1.43 -4.35
N THR A 19 1.16 -1.46 -5.65
CA THR A 19 2.13 -2.38 -6.20
C THR A 19 3.30 -1.60 -6.77
N PHE A 20 4.51 -1.95 -6.32
CA PHE A 20 5.75 -1.33 -6.77
C PHE A 20 6.46 -2.30 -7.68
N HIS A 21 6.68 -1.91 -8.93
CA HIS A 21 7.47 -2.71 -9.86
C HIS A 21 8.88 -2.16 -9.95
N THR A 22 9.87 -3.02 -9.67
CA THR A 22 11.29 -2.65 -9.64
C THR A 22 12.03 -3.44 -10.72
N PRO A 23 12.78 -2.77 -11.62
CA PRO A 23 13.57 -3.48 -12.62
C PRO A 23 14.71 -4.27 -11.98
N ALA A 24 15.20 -5.29 -12.68
CA ALA A 24 16.17 -6.23 -12.15
C ALA A 24 17.42 -5.56 -11.56
N ASN A 25 17.92 -4.50 -12.22
CA ASN A 25 19.13 -3.81 -11.78
C ASN A 25 18.96 -3.00 -10.48
N LEU A 26 17.71 -2.77 -10.02
CA LEU A 26 17.44 -2.02 -8.81
C LEU A 26 16.89 -2.89 -7.67
N VAL A 27 16.75 -4.20 -7.86
CA VAL A 27 16.14 -5.08 -6.87
C VAL A 27 16.90 -5.06 -5.54
N ALA A 28 18.23 -5.12 -5.57
CA ALA A 28 19.02 -5.08 -4.33
C ALA A 28 18.82 -3.79 -3.55
N SER A 29 18.87 -2.65 -4.24
CA SER A 29 18.65 -1.34 -3.62
C SER A 29 17.23 -1.17 -3.11
N TRP A 30 16.26 -1.72 -3.84
CA TRP A 30 14.85 -1.68 -3.45
C TRP A 30 14.59 -2.53 -2.22
N ASP A 31 15.17 -3.73 -2.14
CA ASP A 31 15.03 -4.59 -0.96
C ASP A 31 15.56 -3.92 0.30
N GLU A 32 16.69 -3.23 0.19
CA GLU A 32 17.23 -2.46 1.30
C GLU A 32 16.30 -1.30 1.69
N TYR A 33 15.76 -0.61 0.69
CA TYR A 33 14.84 0.51 0.92
C TYR A 33 13.56 0.04 1.64
N ILE A 34 13.03 -1.12 1.28
CA ILE A 34 11.86 -1.69 1.96
C ILE A 34 12.14 -1.90 3.44
N GLU A 35 13.28 -2.46 3.77
CA GLU A 35 13.63 -2.81 5.15
C GLU A 35 14.00 -1.61 6.02
N THR A 36 14.30 -0.48 5.40
CA THR A 36 14.71 0.73 6.12
C THR A 36 13.67 1.84 5.95
N ASP A 37 13.74 2.58 4.85
CA ASP A 37 12.95 3.80 4.67
C ASP A 37 11.46 3.54 4.50
N LEU A 38 11.08 2.56 3.70
CA LEU A 38 9.67 2.27 3.45
C LEU A 38 9.00 1.72 4.72
N GLU A 39 9.65 0.81 5.42
CA GLU A 39 9.13 0.27 6.68
C GLU A 39 8.90 1.38 7.69
N ASN A 40 9.86 2.29 7.85
CA ASN A 40 9.72 3.42 8.75
C ASN A 40 8.57 4.34 8.36
N MET A 41 8.39 4.61 7.07
CA MET A 41 7.27 5.43 6.61
C MET A 41 5.93 4.76 6.92
N VAL A 42 5.81 3.47 6.62
CA VAL A 42 4.55 2.73 6.80
C VAL A 42 4.17 2.62 8.28
N GLU A 43 5.14 2.36 9.14
CA GLU A 43 4.90 2.27 10.60
C GLU A 43 4.39 3.59 11.19
N ASN A 44 4.67 4.71 10.55
CA ASN A 44 4.28 6.03 11.03
C ASN A 44 3.06 6.62 10.32
N LEU A 45 2.37 5.85 9.48
CA LEU A 45 1.15 6.32 8.80
C LEU A 45 -0.01 6.43 9.80
N MET A 46 -0.59 7.63 9.89
CA MET A 46 -1.59 7.92 10.91
C MET A 46 -2.98 7.39 10.60
N ASP A 47 -3.38 7.39 9.33
CA ASP A 47 -4.73 7.01 8.92
C ASP A 47 -4.89 5.52 8.63
N VAL A 48 -3.79 4.79 8.59
CA VAL A 48 -3.79 3.35 8.26
C VAL A 48 -4.02 2.53 9.51
N GLU A 49 -5.07 1.73 9.52
CA GLU A 49 -5.39 0.85 10.63
C GLU A 49 -4.48 -0.37 10.66
N LYS A 50 -4.32 -1.01 9.52
CA LYS A 50 -3.46 -2.18 9.37
C LYS A 50 -2.80 -2.17 8.00
N TYR A 51 -1.66 -2.83 7.89
CA TYR A 51 -1.03 -3.01 6.59
C TYR A 51 -0.44 -4.41 6.46
N ILE A 52 -0.26 -4.83 5.21
CA ILE A 52 0.46 -6.05 4.87
C ILE A 52 1.42 -5.71 3.73
N LEU A 53 2.71 -5.91 3.98
CA LEU A 53 3.74 -5.72 2.97
C LEU A 53 4.17 -7.10 2.48
N SER A 54 4.05 -7.34 1.17
CA SER A 54 4.25 -8.66 0.58
C SER A 54 5.13 -8.60 -0.65
N GLU A 55 5.92 -9.64 -0.85
CA GLU A 55 6.59 -9.90 -2.12
C GLU A 55 5.60 -10.66 -3.01
N VAL A 56 5.44 -10.20 -4.26
CA VAL A 56 4.54 -10.85 -5.20
C VAL A 56 5.25 -12.01 -5.87
N GLU A 57 4.70 -13.20 -5.70
CA GLU A 57 5.19 -14.39 -6.37
C GLU A 57 4.35 -14.63 -7.62
N SER A 58 4.98 -14.53 -8.80
CA SER A 58 4.29 -14.69 -10.06
C SER A 58 5.21 -15.15 -11.17
N ASP A 59 4.81 -16.19 -11.88
CA ASP A 59 5.52 -16.69 -13.07
C ASP A 59 5.36 -15.75 -14.27
N MET A 60 4.46 -14.78 -14.18
CA MET A 60 4.20 -13.82 -15.25
C MET A 60 5.21 -12.67 -15.26
N ILE A 61 6.01 -12.53 -14.22
CA ILE A 61 7.03 -11.49 -14.13
C ILE A 61 8.32 -12.03 -14.74
N SER A 62 8.64 -11.56 -15.93
CA SER A 62 9.84 -12.02 -16.65
C SER A 62 11.10 -11.31 -16.20
N GLU A 63 11.00 -10.11 -15.63
CA GLU A 63 12.14 -9.34 -15.19
C GLU A 63 11.76 -8.43 -14.03
N GLY A 64 12.65 -8.36 -13.03
CA GLY A 64 12.44 -7.48 -11.89
C GLY A 64 11.63 -8.12 -10.78
N LYS A 65 11.03 -7.26 -9.96
CA LYS A 65 10.32 -7.68 -8.76
C LYS A 65 9.11 -6.80 -8.53
N ASN A 66 8.00 -7.42 -8.10
CA ASN A 66 6.82 -6.68 -7.64
C ASN A 66 6.68 -6.83 -6.14
N THR A 67 6.42 -5.71 -5.47
CA THR A 67 6.15 -5.64 -4.04
C THR A 67 4.76 -5.05 -3.86
N ASN A 68 3.95 -5.63 -3.00
CA ASN A 68 2.61 -5.13 -2.72
C ASN A 68 2.51 -4.61 -1.29
N LEU A 69 1.94 -3.44 -1.14
CA LEU A 69 1.59 -2.85 0.15
C LEU A 69 0.08 -2.71 0.20
N LEU A 70 -0.54 -3.53 1.04
CA LEU A 70 -1.98 -3.50 1.26
C LEU A 70 -2.26 -2.68 2.50
N LEU A 71 -3.05 -1.61 2.35
CA LEU A 71 -3.37 -0.68 3.43
C LEU A 71 -4.85 -0.75 3.74
N LEU A 72 -5.18 -0.94 5.01
CA LEU A 72 -6.55 -1.00 5.49
C LEU A 72 -6.88 0.26 6.28
N PHE A 73 -7.99 0.91 5.92
CA PHE A 73 -8.48 2.14 6.53
C PHE A 73 -9.83 1.89 7.20
N ASP A 74 -10.11 2.64 8.24
CA ASP A 74 -11.41 2.56 8.92
C ASP A 74 -12.56 2.98 8.02
N ASP A 75 -12.33 3.94 7.11
CA ASP A 75 -13.36 4.44 6.22
C ASP A 75 -12.79 5.02 4.94
N VAL A 76 -13.68 5.40 4.04
CA VAL A 76 -13.31 5.97 2.73
C VAL A 76 -12.62 7.33 2.89
N GLU A 77 -13.02 8.13 3.86
CA GLU A 77 -12.43 9.46 4.06
C GLU A 77 -10.96 9.37 4.43
N LYS A 78 -10.61 8.45 5.32
CA LYS A 78 -9.20 8.25 5.70
C LYS A 78 -8.37 7.77 4.53
N ARG A 79 -8.92 6.87 3.70
CA ARG A 79 -8.23 6.44 2.47
C ARG A 79 -8.00 7.61 1.53
N GLN A 80 -9.01 8.47 1.37
CA GLN A 80 -8.92 9.65 0.51
C GLN A 80 -7.86 10.63 1.04
N ASP A 81 -7.84 10.89 2.33
CA ASP A 81 -6.86 11.76 2.96
C ASP A 81 -5.43 11.22 2.76
N PHE A 82 -5.26 9.90 2.90
CA PHE A 82 -3.99 9.26 2.64
C PHE A 82 -3.53 9.50 1.20
N LEU A 83 -4.42 9.30 0.23
CA LEU A 83 -4.10 9.49 -1.18
C LEU A 83 -3.69 10.93 -1.49
N GLU A 84 -4.32 11.89 -0.84
CA GLU A 84 -4.05 13.30 -1.09
C GLU A 84 -2.76 13.81 -0.47
N ILE A 85 -2.34 13.25 0.65
CA ILE A 85 -1.20 13.75 1.44
C ILE A 85 -0.06 12.74 1.52
N GLU A 86 -0.24 11.65 2.26
CA GLU A 86 0.83 10.72 2.56
C GLU A 86 1.31 9.93 1.34
N PHE A 87 0.41 9.54 0.47
CA PHE A 87 0.77 8.82 -0.76
C PHE A 87 1.65 9.68 -1.66
N LYS A 88 1.38 10.97 -1.76
CA LYS A 88 2.22 11.89 -2.53
C LYS A 88 3.62 11.96 -1.96
N ASN A 89 3.75 12.02 -0.63
CA ASN A 89 5.04 12.04 0.03
C ASN A 89 5.83 10.76 -0.22
N ILE A 90 5.18 9.61 -0.12
CA ILE A 90 5.80 8.31 -0.41
C ILE A 90 6.29 8.26 -1.85
N THR A 91 5.45 8.67 -2.79
CA THR A 91 5.77 8.69 -4.21
C THR A 91 6.96 9.59 -4.49
N GLU A 92 6.97 10.79 -3.93
CA GLU A 92 8.06 11.75 -4.12
C GLU A 92 9.39 11.23 -3.58
N ARG A 93 9.38 10.59 -2.41
CA ARG A 93 10.59 10.01 -1.82
C ARG A 93 11.14 8.86 -2.65
N ILE A 94 10.26 8.01 -3.17
CA ILE A 94 10.67 6.90 -4.04
C ILE A 94 11.27 7.45 -5.34
N LYS A 95 10.63 8.46 -5.93
CA LYS A 95 11.15 9.11 -7.14
C LYS A 95 12.49 9.79 -6.92
N ALA A 96 12.68 10.41 -5.76
CA ALA A 96 13.94 11.07 -5.43
C ALA A 96 15.10 10.08 -5.38
N LYS A 97 14.85 8.85 -4.92
CA LYS A 97 15.90 7.83 -4.81
C LYS A 97 16.07 6.99 -6.08
N PHE A 98 14.99 6.60 -6.72
CA PHE A 98 15.00 5.64 -7.83
C PHE A 98 14.63 6.23 -9.18
N GLY A 99 14.23 7.50 -9.22
CA GLY A 99 13.75 8.11 -10.46
C GLY A 99 12.39 7.51 -10.86
N GLN A 100 12.20 7.37 -12.16
CA GLN A 100 10.95 6.81 -12.70
C GLN A 100 11.05 5.29 -12.95
N ASP A 101 12.17 4.68 -12.60
CA ASP A 101 12.39 3.26 -12.87
C ASP A 101 11.57 2.35 -11.95
N VAL A 102 11.23 2.81 -10.74
CA VAL A 102 10.30 2.10 -9.88
C VAL A 102 8.90 2.61 -10.19
N MET A 103 8.05 1.72 -10.74
CA MET A 103 6.68 2.07 -11.08
C MET A 103 5.73 1.74 -9.95
N ILE A 104 4.74 2.61 -9.73
CA ILE A 104 3.77 2.47 -8.64
C ILE A 104 2.37 2.39 -9.24
N PHE A 105 1.66 1.32 -8.90
CA PHE A 105 0.27 1.10 -9.31
C PHE A 105 -0.62 1.13 -8.09
N GLU A 106 -1.68 1.95 -8.12
CA GLU A 106 -2.63 2.04 -7.02
C GLU A 106 -4.00 1.49 -7.43
N THR A 107 -4.63 0.74 -6.53
CA THR A 107 -5.96 0.21 -6.73
C THR A 107 -6.76 0.34 -5.44
N SER A 108 -7.89 1.05 -5.50
CA SER A 108 -8.82 1.14 -4.38
C SER A 108 -9.74 -0.07 -4.38
N LEU A 109 -9.84 -0.72 -3.21
CA LEU A 109 -10.68 -1.90 -3.04
C LEU A 109 -11.74 -1.61 -1.98
N ASN A 110 -12.98 -1.94 -2.31
CA ASN A 110 -14.10 -1.76 -1.38
C ASN A 110 -14.59 -3.14 -0.97
N PRO A 111 -14.36 -3.55 0.29
CA PRO A 111 -14.76 -4.87 0.75
C PRO A 111 -16.26 -5.09 0.63
N LYS A 112 -16.65 -6.23 0.11
CA LYS A 112 -18.05 -6.65 0.08
C LYS A 112 -18.37 -7.66 1.18
N LYS A 113 -17.41 -8.53 1.46
CA LYS A 113 -17.53 -9.56 2.51
C LYS A 113 -16.15 -9.83 3.07
N ASN A 114 -16.11 -10.17 4.35
CA ASN A 114 -14.87 -10.64 4.97
C ASN A 114 -15.19 -11.66 6.05
N ARG A 115 -14.15 -12.27 6.56
CA ARG A 115 -14.22 -13.19 7.69
C ARG A 115 -13.02 -12.89 8.59
N PHE A 116 -13.19 -11.87 9.38
CA PHE A 116 -12.16 -11.51 10.35
C PHE A 116 -12.41 -12.15 11.70
#